data_7a2adaf963e9cbecd46164a305d66626
#
_entry.id   7a2adaf963e9cbecd46164a305d66626
#
_cell.length_a   1.000
_cell.length_b   1.000
_cell.length_c   1.000
_cell.angle_alpha   90.00
_cell.angle_beta   90.00
_cell.angle_gamma   90.00
#
_symmetry.space_group_name_H-M   'P 1'
#
loop_
_entity.id
_entity.type
_entity.pdbx_description
1 polymer ?
#
loop_
_entity_poly.entity_id
_entity_poly.type
_entity_poly.pdbx_seq_one_letter_code
_entity_poly.pdbx_strand_id
1 'polypeptide(L)' 'MRPAEQQQMAEGMVARLAARLQREPADIQGWIMLMRSYRTLGREADARAALGKALAANPGARAELTSAAATLGIS' A
#
# COMPACT_ATOMS: atom_id res chain seq x y z
N MET A 1 22.44 -7.88 9.17
CA MET A 1 21.32 -8.60 8.52
C MET A 1 21.55 -8.64 7.03
N ARG A 2 21.39 -9.79 6.39
CA ARG A 2 21.59 -9.92 4.95
C ARG A 2 20.43 -9.29 4.19
N PRO A 3 20.67 -8.77 2.95
CA PRO A 3 19.60 -8.13 2.17
C PRO A 3 18.35 -9.00 1.97
N ALA A 4 18.54 -10.31 1.77
CA ALA A 4 17.41 -11.22 1.60
C ALA A 4 16.56 -11.33 2.87
N GLU A 5 17.20 -11.31 4.04
CA GLU A 5 16.49 -11.35 5.32
C GLU A 5 15.71 -10.06 5.55
N GLN A 6 16.30 -8.91 5.20
CA GLN A 6 15.62 -7.62 5.29
C GLN A 6 14.40 -7.59 4.39
N GLN A 7 14.53 -8.11 3.18
CA GLN A 7 13.41 -8.14 2.24
C GLN A 7 12.29 -9.04 2.75
N GLN A 8 12.63 -10.21 3.30
CA GLN A 8 11.63 -11.12 3.87
C GLN A 8 10.88 -10.48 5.02
N MET A 9 11.59 -9.75 5.89
CA MET A 9 10.95 -9.04 7.00
C MET A 9 10.01 -7.95 6.48
N ALA A 10 10.45 -7.19 5.49
CA ALA A 10 9.63 -6.14 4.90
C ALA A 10 8.37 -6.73 4.26
N GLU A 11 8.50 -7.84 3.55
CA GLU A 11 7.36 -8.50 2.93
C GLU A 11 6.40 -9.06 3.97
N GLY A 12 6.91 -9.57 5.09
CA GLY A 12 6.07 -10.02 6.20
C GLY A 12 5.28 -8.89 6.83
N MET A 13 5.92 -7.73 7.01
CA MET A 13 5.25 -6.54 7.53
C MET A 13 4.17 -6.05 6.57
N VAL A 14 4.47 -6.04 5.28
CA VAL A 14 3.52 -5.64 4.24
C VAL A 14 2.31 -6.57 4.22
N ALA A 15 2.54 -7.87 4.32
CA ALA A 15 1.46 -8.86 4.34
C ALA A 15 0.53 -8.63 5.55
N ARG A 16 1.11 -8.32 6.71
CA ARG A 16 0.31 -8.04 7.91
C ARG A 16 -0.49 -6.74 7.76
N LEU A 17 0.13 -5.72 7.19
CA LEU A 17 -0.56 -4.46 6.93
C LEU A 17 -1.72 -4.67 5.95
N ALA A 18 -1.48 -5.41 4.87
CA ALA A 18 -2.51 -5.72 3.89
C ALA A 18 -3.68 -6.47 4.55
N ALA A 19 -3.38 -7.45 5.40
CA ALA A 19 -4.41 -8.20 6.11
C ALA A 19 -5.21 -7.29 7.07
N ARG A 20 -4.53 -6.37 7.76
CA ARG A 20 -5.21 -5.42 8.65
C ARG A 20 -6.16 -4.53 7.88
N LEU A 21 -5.76 -4.07 6.70
CA LEU A 21 -6.59 -3.19 5.87
C LEU A 21 -7.82 -3.89 5.32
N GLN A 22 -7.80 -5.23 5.20
CA GLN A 22 -9.00 -5.98 4.87
C GLN A 22 -10.05 -5.86 5.98
N ARG A 23 -9.62 -5.73 7.23
CA ARG A 23 -10.50 -5.58 8.38
C ARG A 23 -10.81 -4.12 8.70
N GLU A 24 -9.91 -3.22 8.32
CA GLU A 24 -10.00 -1.78 8.60
C GLU A 24 -9.82 -0.98 7.33
N PRO A 25 -10.75 -1.12 6.35
CA PRO A 25 -10.56 -0.49 5.04
C PRO A 25 -10.72 1.03 5.03
N ALA A 26 -11.18 1.62 6.12
CA ALA A 26 -11.32 3.08 6.23
C ALA A 26 -10.02 3.77 6.69
N ASP A 27 -8.96 3.00 6.95
CA ASP A 27 -7.66 3.56 7.37
C ASP A 27 -6.89 4.08 6.15
N ILE A 28 -7.14 5.34 5.80
CA ILE A 28 -6.54 5.98 4.62
C ILE A 28 -5.02 5.99 4.71
N GLN A 29 -4.46 6.36 5.88
CA GLN A 29 -3.01 6.39 6.06
C GLN A 29 -2.39 5.00 5.93
N GLY A 30 -3.12 3.97 6.37
CA GLY A 30 -2.69 2.59 6.21
C GLY A 30 -2.58 2.19 4.75
N TRP A 31 -3.55 2.57 3.92
CA TRP A 31 -3.50 2.30 2.49
C TRP A 31 -2.32 3.01 1.82
N ILE A 32 -2.06 4.27 2.20
CA ILE A 32 -0.94 5.04 1.66
C ILE A 32 0.38 4.37 2.05
N MET A 33 0.50 3.91 3.30
CA MET A 33 1.69 3.19 3.75
C MET A 33 1.88 1.89 2.98
N LEU A 34 0.80 1.16 2.70
CA LEU A 34 0.85 -0.07 1.93
C LEU A 34 1.34 0.19 0.51
N MET A 35 0.80 1.21 -0.15
CA MET A 35 1.23 1.60 -1.50
C MET A 35 2.71 1.96 -1.52
N ARG A 36 3.17 2.75 -0.53
CA ARG A 36 4.58 3.13 -0.42
C ARG A 36 5.47 1.90 -0.24
N SER A 37 5.05 0.99 0.62
CA SER A 37 5.82 -0.23 0.90
C SER A 37 5.95 -1.10 -0.34
N TYR A 38 4.87 -1.29 -1.08
CA TYR A 38 4.91 -2.04 -2.34
C TYR A 38 5.84 -1.36 -3.35
N ARG A 39 5.76 -0.04 -3.44
CA ARG A 39 6.61 0.72 -4.37
C ARG A 39 8.08 0.56 -4.01
N THR A 40 8.41 0.65 -2.72
CA THR A 40 9.77 0.46 -2.22
C THR A 40 10.30 -0.93 -2.53
N LEU A 41 9.44 -1.94 -2.48
CA LEU A 41 9.83 -3.32 -2.78
C LEU A 41 9.84 -3.63 -4.28
N GLY A 42 9.52 -2.65 -5.13
CA GLY A 42 9.46 -2.86 -6.56
C GLY A 42 8.22 -3.62 -7.03
N ARG A 43 7.21 -3.72 -6.19
CA ARG A 43 5.97 -4.45 -6.48
C ARG A 43 4.89 -3.49 -7.00
N GLU A 44 5.11 -2.97 -8.20
CA GLU A 44 4.24 -1.92 -8.77
C GLU A 44 2.82 -2.39 -9.03
N ALA A 45 2.65 -3.62 -9.49
CA ALA A 45 1.31 -4.16 -9.73
C ALA A 45 0.50 -4.24 -8.43
N ASP A 46 1.17 -4.64 -7.34
CA ASP A 46 0.52 -4.72 -6.03
C ASP A 46 0.18 -3.33 -5.50
N ALA A 47 1.06 -2.34 -5.75
CA ALA A 47 0.79 -0.95 -5.37
C ALA A 47 -0.46 -0.42 -6.08
N ARG A 48 -0.60 -0.70 -7.38
CA ARG A 48 -1.79 -0.31 -8.13
C ARG A 48 -3.04 -1.02 -7.61
N ALA A 49 -2.93 -2.30 -7.30
CA ALA A 49 -4.05 -3.05 -6.75
C ALA A 49 -4.49 -2.49 -5.40
N ALA A 50 -3.52 -2.11 -4.55
CA ALA A 50 -3.82 -1.49 -3.27
C ALA A 50 -4.56 -0.16 -3.44
N LEU A 51 -4.12 0.66 -4.42
CA LEU A 51 -4.81 1.92 -4.73
C LEU A 51 -6.26 1.65 -5.14
N GLY A 52 -6.48 0.67 -6.01
CA GLY A 52 -7.83 0.32 -6.46
C GLY A 52 -8.73 -0.11 -5.30
N LYS A 53 -8.21 -0.94 -4.40
CA LYS A 53 -8.96 -1.38 -3.22
C LYS A 53 -9.27 -0.21 -2.29
N ALA A 54 -8.29 0.67 -2.09
CA ALA A 54 -8.46 1.84 -1.23
C ALA A 54 -9.54 2.77 -1.79
N LEU A 55 -9.52 3.02 -3.10
CA LEU A 55 -10.51 3.86 -3.76
C LEU A 55 -11.92 3.26 -3.68
N ALA A 56 -12.02 1.94 -3.86
CA ALA A 56 -13.30 1.24 -3.79
C ALA A 56 -13.89 1.32 -2.38
N ALA A 57 -13.06 1.21 -1.35
CA ALA A 57 -13.50 1.24 0.03
C ALA A 57 -13.75 2.66 0.53
N ASN A 58 -13.09 3.66 -0.07
CA ASN A 58 -13.12 5.04 0.43
C ASN A 58 -13.35 6.04 -0.69
N PRO A 59 -14.53 6.04 -1.30
CA PRO A 59 -14.81 6.97 -2.41
C PRO A 59 -14.70 8.44 -1.99
N GLY A 60 -14.93 8.76 -0.72
CA GLY A 60 -14.79 10.12 -0.21
C GLY A 60 -13.34 10.59 -0.08
N ALA A 61 -12.38 9.66 -0.13
CA ALA A 61 -10.95 9.99 -0.01
C ALA A 61 -10.21 9.89 -1.36
N ARG A 62 -10.95 9.88 -2.48
CA ARG A 62 -10.35 9.70 -3.80
C ARG A 62 -9.24 10.72 -4.08
N ALA A 63 -9.47 12.00 -3.78
CA ALA A 63 -8.48 13.04 -4.03
C ALA A 63 -7.19 12.80 -3.25
N GLU A 64 -7.32 12.46 -1.97
CA GLU A 64 -6.17 12.20 -1.12
C GLU A 64 -5.40 10.97 -1.58
N LEU A 65 -6.10 9.89 -1.91
CA LEU A 65 -5.49 8.63 -2.33
C LEU A 65 -4.80 8.76 -3.69
N THR A 66 -5.44 9.42 -4.65
CA THR A 66 -4.84 9.61 -5.97
C THR A 66 -3.65 10.56 -5.91
N SER A 67 -3.71 11.59 -5.06
CA SER A 67 -2.59 12.50 -4.86
C SER A 67 -1.38 11.76 -4.26
N ALA A 68 -1.63 10.92 -3.24
CA ALA A 68 -0.56 10.12 -2.65
C ALA A 68 0.05 9.14 -3.65
N ALA A 69 -0.79 8.50 -4.47
CA ALA A 69 -0.32 7.58 -5.50
C ALA A 69 0.56 8.31 -6.53
N ALA A 70 0.14 9.49 -6.96
CA ALA A 70 0.91 10.29 -7.91
C ALA A 70 2.29 10.65 -7.33
N THR A 71 2.33 11.04 -6.06
CA THR A 71 3.58 11.36 -5.37
C THR A 71 4.52 10.14 -5.32
N LEU A 72 3.95 8.95 -5.19
CA LEU A 72 4.71 7.69 -5.14
C LEU A 72 5.03 7.12 -6.53
N GLY A 73 4.56 7.77 -7.58
CA GLY A 73 4.78 7.29 -8.95
C GLY A 73 3.91 6.11 -9.33
N ILE A 74 2.78 5.96 -8.68
CA ILE A 74 1.81 4.88 -8.96
C ILE A 74 0.72 5.44 -9.88
N SER A 75 0.47 4.74 -10.95
CA SER A 75 -0.51 5.19 -11.94
C SER A 75 -1.57 4.15 -12.26
#